data_45f766ede88366a8ed7262cf286a56c0
#
_entry.id   45f766ede88366a8ed7262cf286a56c0
#
_cell.length_a   1.000
_cell.length_b   1.000
_cell.length_c   1.000
_cell.angle_alpha   90.00
_cell.angle_beta   90.00
_cell.angle_gamma   90.00
#
_symmetry.space_group_name_H-M   'P 1'
#
loop_
_entity.id
_entity.type
_entity.pdbx_description
1 polymer ?
#
loop_
_entity_poly.entity_id
_entity_poly.type
_entity_poly.pdbx_seq_one_letter_code
_entity_poly.pdbx_strand_id
1 'polypeptide(L)'
;MRKALPNASHAALRAMTERGVYAPDEFEAWLAGRGWAWQALDRGDYGITLEQALVLFVFEDPVRWCETYLVEPRTGEPWKFFDYQRESLRAFMQDVVHQDGAEVGKTREIMCLVLWAPCTAMGFTVRRPWILCGAPQQTHLDEIILAVEEQVGAQDDGTARGSMLSHFWLKPKRTPHVMHRFSTVPLGEEEQSGIARVYYRPAGHDGEAFRGVHVNGMLLMDEAAKLKRAVQWTEFWRAGMPGCRKRIYSVPDGDRASGFFSLTQQAVPNLPADEEGWRLFHWPKTIMPPPFFSEAREREFVRLYGGRQTPGYVRNVLGDHGDAESPVWGWGLVLPNVQDVPEFRILKLAADRARDALAVTVKRIELQIAAGKKFGIEHWPEDISIPLEPFIGRDDEARREAVRALLREHLQGASSGVFWAGADLGESNDPTEIIISEQIGPKWRDRLRVSVTGLPYHAQRELIFCLQELFGWLPHWGVDLGAAGTAVVKDLQNTDRFEAARFDETMTGVQFSNALDCIDENGEALRDQRREEEDQIVRAPAKHWATQCI
;
A
#
# COMPACT_ATOMS: atom_id res chain seq x y z
N MET A 1 41.21 -3.19 7.82
CA MET A 1 40.76 -1.84 8.22
C MET A 1 41.91 -0.83 8.42
N ARG A 2 43.10 -1.20 8.95
CA ARG A 2 44.17 -0.26 9.27
C ARG A 2 44.89 0.41 8.06
N LYS A 3 44.81 -0.13 6.81
CA LYS A 3 45.53 0.40 5.65
C LYS A 3 44.74 1.32 4.70
N ALA A 4 43.39 1.37 4.85
CA ALA A 4 42.54 2.14 3.91
C ALA A 4 42.15 3.55 4.40
N LEU A 5 42.43 3.86 5.66
CA LEU A 5 42.01 5.11 6.29
C LEU A 5 42.82 6.38 6.00
N PRO A 6 44.13 6.36 5.67
CA PRO A 6 44.90 7.59 5.59
C PRO A 6 44.43 8.59 4.53
N ASN A 7 44.06 8.13 3.35
CA ASN A 7 43.60 9.03 2.26
C ASN A 7 42.14 9.47 2.39
N ALA A 8 41.31 8.60 2.94
CA ALA A 8 39.90 8.93 3.20
C ALA A 8 39.76 9.89 4.39
N SER A 9 40.64 9.79 5.42
CA SER A 9 40.63 10.68 6.56
C SER A 9 41.02 12.12 6.20
N HIS A 10 42.03 12.35 5.39
CA HIS A 10 42.42 13.69 4.93
C HIS A 10 41.30 14.35 4.11
N ALA A 11 40.63 13.59 3.22
CA ALA A 11 39.49 14.09 2.45
C ALA A 11 38.29 14.42 3.34
N ALA A 12 38.00 13.57 4.31
CA ALA A 12 36.91 13.78 5.27
C ALA A 12 37.15 15.00 6.16
N LEU A 13 38.34 15.13 6.74
CA LEU A 13 38.74 16.29 7.54
C LEU A 13 38.65 17.59 6.75
N ARG A 14 39.17 17.59 5.52
CA ARG A 14 39.07 18.75 4.64
C ARG A 14 37.63 19.09 4.31
N ALA A 15 36.82 18.11 3.96
CA ALA A 15 35.41 18.30 3.67
C ALA A 15 34.62 18.80 4.88
N MET A 16 34.89 18.28 6.08
CA MET A 16 34.26 18.74 7.33
C MET A 16 34.63 20.19 7.65
N THR A 17 35.92 20.53 7.53
CA THR A 17 36.42 21.88 7.79
C THR A 17 35.88 22.90 6.77
N GLU A 18 35.94 22.56 5.49
CA GLU A 18 35.49 23.43 4.39
C GLU A 18 33.98 23.63 4.38
N ARG A 19 33.20 22.65 4.82
CA ARG A 19 31.71 22.68 4.81
C ARG A 19 31.08 23.09 6.12
N GLY A 20 31.85 23.27 7.19
CA GLY A 20 31.33 23.66 8.49
C GLY A 20 30.41 22.60 9.13
N VAL A 21 30.55 21.32 8.74
CA VAL A 21 29.73 20.20 9.25
C VAL A 21 30.21 19.72 10.62
N TYR A 22 31.39 20.18 11.03
CA TYR A 22 32.00 19.83 12.30
C TYR A 22 31.45 20.68 13.43
N ALA A 23 30.74 20.04 14.37
CA ALA A 23 30.36 20.63 15.63
C ALA A 23 31.32 20.09 16.73
N PRO A 24 32.26 20.89 17.25
CA PRO A 24 33.24 20.45 18.25
C PRO A 24 32.57 19.76 19.44
N ASP A 25 31.49 20.34 19.93
CA ASP A 25 30.77 19.85 21.11
C ASP A 25 30.13 18.45 20.85
N GLU A 26 29.63 18.19 19.65
CA GLU A 26 29.09 16.87 19.29
C GLU A 26 30.20 15.81 19.23
N PHE A 27 31.34 16.16 18.66
CA PHE A 27 32.47 15.25 18.60
C PHE A 27 33.05 14.97 19.99
N GLU A 28 33.17 15.98 20.85
CA GLU A 28 33.59 15.82 22.24
C GLU A 28 32.62 14.92 23.01
N ALA A 29 31.31 15.12 22.86
CA ALA A 29 30.30 14.27 23.48
C ALA A 29 30.41 12.82 22.98
N TRP A 30 30.66 12.62 21.67
CA TRP A 30 30.85 11.30 21.08
C TRP A 30 32.11 10.60 21.60
N LEU A 31 33.23 11.33 21.78
CA LEU A 31 34.44 10.81 22.41
C LEU A 31 34.19 10.42 23.89
N ALA A 32 33.53 11.31 24.63
CA ALA A 32 33.21 11.07 26.02
C ALA A 32 32.34 9.83 26.23
N GLY A 33 31.35 9.62 25.35
CA GLY A 33 30.50 8.43 25.32
C GLY A 33 31.27 7.12 25.10
N ARG A 34 32.49 7.19 24.55
CA ARG A 34 33.41 6.05 24.35
C ARG A 34 34.49 5.96 25.43
N GLY A 35 34.52 6.87 26.37
CA GLY A 35 35.59 6.98 27.32
C GLY A 35 36.93 7.42 26.71
N TRP A 36 36.90 8.09 25.56
CA TRP A 36 38.08 8.57 24.86
C TRP A 36 38.36 10.04 25.20
N ALA A 37 39.64 10.36 25.42
CA ALA A 37 40.11 11.71 25.66
C ALA A 37 40.95 12.21 24.50
N TRP A 38 40.84 13.48 24.10
CA TRP A 38 41.61 14.13 23.06
C TRP A 38 43.11 13.87 23.16
N GLN A 39 43.66 14.14 24.36
CA GLN A 39 45.09 14.02 24.59
C GLN A 39 45.58 12.57 24.45
N ALA A 40 44.73 11.60 24.75
CA ALA A 40 45.06 10.19 24.60
C ALA A 40 44.98 9.75 23.12
N LEU A 41 44.06 10.31 22.34
CA LEU A 41 44.01 10.10 20.87
C LEU A 41 45.26 10.68 20.19
N ASP A 42 45.67 11.90 20.55
CA ASP A 42 46.90 12.52 20.02
C ASP A 42 48.16 11.68 20.31
N ARG A 43 48.20 11.01 21.43
CA ARG A 43 49.28 10.07 21.78
C ARG A 43 49.13 8.69 21.12
N GLY A 44 47.98 8.41 20.50
CA GLY A 44 47.69 7.10 19.95
C GLY A 44 47.38 6.00 20.98
N ASP A 45 47.03 6.36 22.22
CA ASP A 45 46.79 5.43 23.33
C ASP A 45 45.66 4.42 23.06
N TYR A 46 44.70 4.78 22.19
CA TYR A 46 43.58 3.90 21.76
C TYR A 46 43.85 3.11 20.47
N GLY A 47 45.07 3.18 19.94
CA GLY A 47 45.45 2.49 18.68
C GLY A 47 44.82 3.10 17.41
N ILE A 48 44.20 4.26 17.51
CA ILE A 48 43.71 5.09 16.40
C ILE A 48 44.17 6.54 16.61
N THR A 49 44.30 7.27 15.50
CA THR A 49 44.61 8.71 15.54
C THR A 49 43.35 9.53 15.68
N LEU A 50 43.51 10.82 16.02
CA LEU A 50 42.43 11.79 16.05
C LEU A 50 41.70 11.88 14.69
N GLU A 51 42.45 11.86 13.60
CA GLU A 51 41.92 11.81 12.25
C GLU A 51 41.01 10.60 12.00
N GLN A 52 41.46 9.42 12.43
CA GLN A 52 40.67 8.19 12.34
C GLN A 52 39.42 8.24 13.21
N ALA A 53 39.51 8.85 14.39
CA ALA A 53 38.34 9.06 15.26
C ALA A 53 37.31 10.00 14.60
N LEU A 54 37.74 11.08 13.97
CA LEU A 54 36.87 11.99 13.21
C LEU A 54 36.19 11.28 12.04
N VAL A 55 36.90 10.44 11.29
CA VAL A 55 36.31 9.64 10.22
C VAL A 55 35.25 8.68 10.77
N LEU A 56 35.54 8.01 11.88
CA LEU A 56 34.55 7.14 12.53
C LEU A 56 33.31 7.91 12.96
N PHE A 57 33.49 9.09 13.57
CA PHE A 57 32.41 9.96 13.99
C PHE A 57 31.47 10.34 12.82
N VAL A 58 32.02 10.62 11.66
CA VAL A 58 31.23 10.91 10.45
C VAL A 58 30.58 9.65 9.92
N PHE A 59 31.31 8.55 9.82
CA PHE A 59 30.83 7.33 9.19
C PHE A 59 29.73 6.61 9.96
N GLU A 60 29.72 6.71 11.28
CA GLU A 60 28.72 6.07 12.13
C GLU A 60 27.34 6.74 12.08
N ASP A 61 27.26 7.99 11.64
CA ASP A 61 25.99 8.72 11.53
C ASP A 61 25.66 9.00 10.06
N PRO A 62 24.61 8.41 9.49
CA PRO A 62 24.25 8.62 8.10
C PRO A 62 23.99 10.09 7.76
N VAL A 63 23.50 10.88 8.70
CA VAL A 63 23.25 12.33 8.51
C VAL A 63 24.57 13.06 8.33
N ARG A 64 25.50 12.89 9.28
CA ARG A 64 26.83 13.53 9.18
C ARG A 64 27.56 13.13 7.92
N TRP A 65 27.51 11.84 7.57
CA TRP A 65 28.14 11.34 6.38
C TRP A 65 27.56 11.98 5.11
N CYS A 66 26.23 12.00 4.98
CA CYS A 66 25.59 12.59 3.82
C CYS A 66 25.85 14.10 3.72
N GLU A 67 25.77 14.85 4.82
CA GLU A 67 26.08 16.29 4.84
C GLU A 67 27.54 16.59 4.55
N THR A 68 28.45 15.63 4.78
CA THR A 68 29.87 15.74 4.44
C THR A 68 30.14 15.45 2.97
N TYR A 69 29.54 14.40 2.42
CA TYR A 69 29.91 13.86 1.10
C TYR A 69 28.96 14.21 -0.03
N LEU A 70 27.67 14.49 0.27
CA LEU A 70 26.68 14.76 -0.76
C LEU A 70 26.53 16.26 -1.03
N VAL A 71 26.11 16.57 -2.25
CA VAL A 71 25.82 17.93 -2.69
C VAL A 71 24.41 18.02 -3.25
N GLU A 72 23.76 19.17 -3.10
CA GLU A 72 22.52 19.47 -3.80
C GLU A 72 22.85 19.63 -5.30
N PRO A 73 22.32 18.78 -6.19
CA PRO A 73 22.75 18.77 -7.59
C PRO A 73 22.57 20.08 -8.34
N ARG A 74 21.54 20.85 -7.96
CA ARG A 74 21.20 22.11 -8.65
C ARG A 74 22.09 23.27 -8.25
N THR A 75 22.54 23.28 -6.99
CA THR A 75 23.29 24.42 -6.43
C THR A 75 24.77 24.10 -6.21
N GLY A 76 25.13 22.82 -6.11
CA GLY A 76 26.46 22.38 -5.70
C GLY A 76 26.75 22.59 -4.22
N GLU A 77 25.80 23.12 -3.46
CA GLU A 77 25.94 23.34 -2.03
C GLU A 77 25.94 22.03 -1.24
N PRO A 78 26.55 21.99 -0.05
CA PRO A 78 26.46 20.82 0.82
C PRO A 78 25.04 20.42 1.12
N TRP A 79 24.78 19.11 1.11
CA TRP A 79 23.46 18.57 1.45
C TRP A 79 23.04 18.95 2.86
N LYS A 80 21.79 19.33 3.03
CA LYS A 80 21.20 19.63 4.35
C LYS A 80 19.88 18.92 4.51
N PHE A 81 19.69 18.34 5.68
CA PHE A 81 18.46 17.68 6.06
C PHE A 81 17.60 18.57 6.97
N PHE A 82 16.29 18.38 6.86
CA PHE A 82 15.35 18.85 7.89
C PHE A 82 15.41 17.92 9.11
N ASP A 83 14.98 18.40 10.27
CA ASP A 83 15.09 17.64 11.52
C ASP A 83 14.34 16.31 11.46
N TYR A 84 13.15 16.27 10.85
CA TYR A 84 12.39 15.04 10.68
C TYR A 84 13.11 14.00 9.80
N GLN A 85 13.87 14.42 8.80
CA GLN A 85 14.69 13.53 7.98
C GLN A 85 15.92 13.03 8.73
N ARG A 86 16.54 13.90 9.53
CA ARG A 86 17.67 13.52 10.40
C ARG A 86 17.28 12.44 11.38
N GLU A 87 16.11 12.57 12.00
CA GLU A 87 15.59 11.60 12.95
C GLU A 87 15.38 10.23 12.30
N SER A 88 14.76 10.19 11.14
CA SER A 88 14.53 8.94 10.42
C SER A 88 15.83 8.28 9.95
N LEU A 89 16.74 9.04 9.36
CA LEU A 89 18.03 8.49 8.94
C LEU A 89 18.81 7.87 10.10
N ARG A 90 18.76 8.50 11.30
CA ARG A 90 19.42 7.97 12.52
C ARG A 90 18.76 6.71 13.07
N ALA A 91 17.51 6.45 12.69
CA ALA A 91 16.83 5.19 13.02
C ALA A 91 17.23 4.01 12.10
N PHE A 92 18.40 4.07 11.45
CA PHE A 92 18.85 3.07 10.47
C PHE A 92 19.03 1.66 11.04
N MET A 93 19.14 1.52 12.35
CA MET A 93 19.25 0.23 13.04
C MET A 93 17.89 -0.41 13.37
N GLN A 94 16.77 0.28 13.12
CA GLN A 94 15.43 -0.20 13.37
C GLN A 94 14.73 -0.61 12.05
N ASP A 95 13.74 -1.49 12.16
CA ASP A 95 12.77 -1.68 11.08
C ASP A 95 11.80 -0.49 11.08
N VAL A 96 11.61 0.15 9.93
CA VAL A 96 10.91 1.43 9.82
C VAL A 96 9.83 1.37 8.76
N VAL A 97 8.69 1.96 9.04
CA VAL A 97 7.65 2.25 8.05
C VAL A 97 7.34 3.74 8.02
N HIS A 98 7.32 4.29 6.82
CA HIS A 98 6.98 5.68 6.51
C HIS A 98 5.58 5.77 5.95
N GLN A 99 4.71 6.47 6.66
CA GLN A 99 3.39 6.86 6.22
C GLN A 99 3.41 8.36 5.92
N ASP A 100 3.63 8.73 4.68
CA ASP A 100 4.03 10.09 4.34
C ASP A 100 3.11 10.76 3.32
N GLY A 101 3.09 12.09 3.34
CA GLY A 101 2.58 12.89 2.22
C GLY A 101 3.46 12.76 0.96
N ALA A 102 2.97 13.29 -0.14
CA ALA A 102 3.77 13.33 -1.38
C ALA A 102 4.89 14.39 -1.26
N GLU A 103 6.05 14.13 -1.91
CA GLU A 103 7.16 15.09 -2.07
C GLU A 103 7.85 15.55 -0.76
N VAL A 104 7.75 14.80 0.32
CA VAL A 104 8.40 15.12 1.61
C VAL A 104 9.86 14.65 1.71
N GLY A 105 10.39 14.03 0.65
CA GLY A 105 11.80 13.65 0.57
C GLY A 105 12.12 12.16 0.77
N LYS A 106 11.13 11.26 0.66
CA LYS A 106 11.33 9.80 0.75
C LYS A 106 12.43 9.27 -0.17
N THR A 107 12.35 9.58 -1.46
CA THR A 107 13.31 9.15 -2.47
C THR A 107 14.74 9.62 -2.14
N ARG A 108 14.86 10.84 -1.58
CA ARG A 108 16.15 11.39 -1.13
C ARG A 108 16.72 10.62 0.06
N GLU A 109 15.88 10.23 1.00
CA GLU A 109 16.30 9.41 2.13
C GLU A 109 16.77 8.03 1.67
N ILE A 110 16.03 7.38 0.77
CA ILE A 110 16.43 6.11 0.17
C ILE A 110 17.78 6.25 -0.53
N MET A 111 17.97 7.29 -1.34
CA MET A 111 19.26 7.59 -1.99
C MET A 111 20.40 7.70 -0.96
N CYS A 112 20.19 8.44 0.13
CA CYS A 112 21.20 8.58 1.17
C CYS A 112 21.58 7.25 1.80
N LEU A 113 20.61 6.39 2.11
CA LEU A 113 20.87 5.08 2.70
C LEU A 113 21.59 4.13 1.74
N VAL A 114 21.22 4.13 0.46
CA VAL A 114 21.86 3.27 -0.54
C VAL A 114 23.25 3.77 -0.95
N LEU A 115 23.63 4.99 -0.56
CA LEU A 115 25.01 5.49 -0.69
C LEU A 115 25.80 5.25 0.59
N TRP A 116 25.27 5.67 1.75
CA TRP A 116 25.96 5.57 3.02
C TRP A 116 26.27 4.13 3.43
N ALA A 117 25.29 3.26 3.41
CA ALA A 117 25.44 1.88 3.88
C ALA A 117 26.51 1.08 3.14
N PRO A 118 26.56 1.05 1.78
CA PRO A 118 27.62 0.34 1.07
C PRO A 118 28.99 0.99 1.18
N CYS A 119 29.08 2.33 1.30
CA CYS A 119 30.37 3.03 1.40
C CYS A 119 31.01 2.91 2.77
N THR A 120 30.22 2.78 3.83
CA THR A 120 30.74 2.78 5.21
C THR A 120 30.70 1.42 5.87
N ALA A 121 29.73 0.57 5.50
CA ALA A 121 29.36 -0.68 6.18
C ALA A 121 29.10 -0.51 7.70
N MET A 122 28.86 0.70 8.17
CA MET A 122 28.61 0.99 9.58
C MET A 122 27.24 0.54 10.01
N GLY A 123 27.12 0.08 11.26
CA GLY A 123 25.88 -0.42 11.82
C GLY A 123 25.43 -1.79 11.30
N PHE A 124 26.17 -2.42 10.40
CA PHE A 124 25.89 -3.76 9.91
C PHE A 124 26.84 -4.79 10.51
N THR A 125 26.32 -5.97 10.81
CA THR A 125 27.15 -7.10 11.28
C THR A 125 28.05 -7.66 10.15
N VAL A 126 27.78 -7.24 8.92
CA VAL A 126 28.46 -7.68 7.71
C VAL A 126 29.36 -6.58 7.16
N ARG A 127 30.56 -6.95 6.71
CA ARG A 127 31.52 -6.00 6.10
C ARG A 127 31.11 -5.54 4.69
N ARG A 128 30.13 -6.18 4.09
CA ARG A 128 29.69 -5.98 2.70
C ARG A 128 28.19 -6.02 2.66
N PRO A 129 27.52 -4.93 3.00
CA PRO A 129 26.07 -4.91 2.98
C PRO A 129 25.57 -5.05 1.54
N TRP A 130 24.68 -5.98 1.34
CA TRP A 130 23.87 -6.08 0.13
C TRP A 130 22.49 -5.52 0.44
N ILE A 131 22.02 -4.64 -0.41
CA ILE A 131 20.79 -3.89 -0.23
C ILE A 131 19.86 -4.21 -1.39
N LEU A 132 18.59 -4.43 -1.12
CA LEU A 132 17.54 -4.47 -2.13
C LEU A 132 16.70 -3.21 -2.02
N CYS A 133 16.68 -2.44 -3.10
CA CYS A 133 15.75 -1.34 -3.31
C CYS A 133 14.66 -1.82 -4.26
N GLY A 134 13.45 -1.98 -3.74
CA GLY A 134 12.26 -2.41 -4.47
C GLY A 134 11.28 -1.27 -4.68
N ALA A 135 10.50 -1.36 -5.76
CA ALA A 135 9.34 -0.51 -6.00
C ALA A 135 8.31 -1.27 -6.85
N PRO A 136 7.05 -0.84 -6.91
CA PRO A 136 6.05 -1.48 -7.75
C PRO A 136 6.42 -1.50 -9.24
N GLN A 137 7.01 -0.42 -9.73
CA GLN A 137 7.36 -0.22 -11.14
C GLN A 137 8.81 0.29 -11.28
N GLN A 138 9.40 0.04 -12.46
CA GLN A 138 10.77 0.48 -12.78
C GLN A 138 10.93 2.00 -12.72
N THR A 139 9.94 2.76 -13.14
CA THR A 139 9.99 4.24 -13.16
C THR A 139 10.26 4.86 -11.79
N HIS A 140 9.74 4.27 -10.71
CA HIS A 140 10.05 4.74 -9.35
C HIS A 140 11.51 4.47 -8.95
N LEU A 141 12.08 3.36 -9.44
CA LEU A 141 13.48 3.02 -9.20
C LEU A 141 14.43 3.90 -10.01
N ASP A 142 14.04 4.31 -11.21
CA ASP A 142 14.86 5.11 -12.10
C ASP A 142 15.21 6.46 -11.48
N GLU A 143 14.28 7.08 -10.72
CA GLU A 143 14.55 8.31 -9.98
C GLU A 143 15.62 8.12 -8.91
N ILE A 144 15.57 7.00 -8.18
CA ILE A 144 16.58 6.67 -7.15
C ILE A 144 17.93 6.37 -7.81
N ILE A 145 17.93 5.58 -8.89
CA ILE A 145 19.12 5.21 -9.64
C ILE A 145 19.83 6.45 -10.16
N LEU A 146 19.08 7.35 -10.82
CA LEU A 146 19.61 8.60 -11.35
C LEU A 146 20.19 9.49 -10.24
N ALA A 147 19.47 9.65 -9.13
CA ALA A 147 19.93 10.44 -7.99
C ALA A 147 21.24 9.88 -7.39
N VAL A 148 21.39 8.57 -7.30
CA VAL A 148 22.63 7.91 -6.85
C VAL A 148 23.77 8.15 -7.85
N GLU A 149 23.50 7.93 -9.14
CA GLU A 149 24.51 8.11 -10.21
C GLU A 149 24.99 9.56 -10.31
N GLU A 150 24.11 10.53 -10.11
CA GLU A 150 24.45 11.94 -10.06
C GLU A 150 25.39 12.25 -8.88
N GLN A 151 25.11 11.75 -7.68
CA GLN A 151 25.95 11.96 -6.49
C GLN A 151 27.35 11.36 -6.63
N VAL A 152 27.48 10.23 -7.30
CA VAL A 152 28.81 9.63 -7.55
C VAL A 152 29.54 10.22 -8.75
N GLY A 153 28.88 11.04 -9.56
CA GLY A 153 29.41 11.60 -10.80
C GLY A 153 29.59 10.54 -11.89
N ALA A 154 28.59 9.64 -12.02
CA ALA A 154 28.61 8.55 -13.00
C ALA A 154 28.60 9.10 -14.42
N GLN A 155 29.39 8.46 -15.29
CA GLN A 155 29.52 8.77 -16.72
C GLN A 155 28.83 7.67 -17.55
N ASP A 156 28.52 7.96 -18.80
CA ASP A 156 27.90 7.02 -19.75
C ASP A 156 28.67 5.71 -19.92
N ASP A 157 30.01 5.75 -19.80
CA ASP A 157 30.86 4.56 -19.86
C ASP A 157 30.83 3.70 -18.59
N GLY A 158 30.09 4.13 -17.57
CA GLY A 158 29.95 3.47 -16.27
C GLY A 158 31.08 3.78 -15.28
N THR A 159 32.00 4.67 -15.62
CA THR A 159 32.98 5.22 -14.67
C THR A 159 32.37 6.34 -13.84
N ALA A 160 33.06 6.83 -12.80
CA ALA A 160 32.61 7.97 -12.03
C ALA A 160 33.77 8.98 -11.88
N ARG A 161 33.46 10.28 -11.94
CA ARG A 161 34.46 11.36 -11.86
C ARG A 161 33.86 12.60 -11.17
N GLY A 162 34.74 13.38 -10.57
CA GLY A 162 34.38 14.70 -10.04
C GLY A 162 33.68 14.72 -8.68
N SER A 163 33.23 13.58 -8.20
CA SER A 163 32.63 13.43 -6.86
C SER A 163 33.63 12.77 -5.91
N MET A 164 33.55 13.10 -4.62
CA MET A 164 34.30 12.40 -3.58
C MET A 164 33.91 10.92 -3.48
N LEU A 165 32.69 10.57 -3.89
CA LEU A 165 32.17 9.20 -3.89
C LEU A 165 32.65 8.39 -5.10
N SER A 166 33.26 9.01 -6.10
CA SER A 166 33.76 8.31 -7.27
C SER A 166 34.81 7.23 -6.93
N HIS A 167 35.52 7.40 -5.82
CA HIS A 167 36.51 6.43 -5.34
C HIS A 167 35.88 5.12 -4.81
N PHE A 168 34.61 5.13 -4.45
CA PHE A 168 33.89 3.96 -3.99
C PHE A 168 33.13 3.27 -5.13
N TRP A 169 32.97 3.94 -6.27
CA TRP A 169 32.14 3.47 -7.38
C TRP A 169 32.85 2.43 -8.23
N LEU A 170 32.16 1.33 -8.46
CA LEU A 170 32.55 0.30 -9.41
C LEU A 170 31.55 0.25 -10.55
N LYS A 171 32.02 -0.05 -11.76
CA LYS A 171 31.15 -0.15 -12.94
C LYS A 171 29.87 -0.92 -12.63
N PRO A 172 28.69 -0.32 -12.80
CA PRO A 172 27.42 -0.96 -12.49
C PRO A 172 27.11 -2.11 -13.44
N LYS A 173 26.32 -3.07 -12.98
CA LYS A 173 25.68 -4.05 -13.85
C LYS A 173 24.28 -3.52 -14.20
N ARG A 174 23.92 -3.48 -15.50
CA ARG A 174 22.65 -2.90 -15.95
C ARG A 174 21.62 -3.91 -16.43
N THR A 175 22.01 -5.14 -16.73
CA THR A 175 21.13 -6.19 -17.28
C THR A 175 21.11 -7.44 -16.41
N PRO A 176 19.96 -8.12 -16.23
CA PRO A 176 18.59 -7.71 -16.66
C PRO A 176 18.03 -6.52 -15.88
N HIS A 177 18.60 -6.18 -14.73
CA HIS A 177 18.22 -5.06 -13.89
C HIS A 177 19.47 -4.32 -13.39
N VAL A 178 19.30 -3.07 -13.00
CA VAL A 178 20.39 -2.26 -12.47
C VAL A 178 20.87 -2.82 -11.13
N MET A 179 22.18 -2.87 -10.97
CA MET A 179 22.86 -3.18 -9.72
C MET A 179 24.08 -2.27 -9.58
N HIS A 180 24.03 -1.37 -8.62
CA HIS A 180 25.19 -0.58 -8.26
C HIS A 180 26.16 -1.39 -7.40
N ARG A 181 27.43 -1.12 -7.57
CA ARG A 181 28.52 -1.81 -6.90
C ARG A 181 29.45 -0.78 -6.28
N PHE A 182 29.75 -0.96 -5.01
CA PHE A 182 30.63 -0.07 -4.27
C PHE A 182 31.79 -0.86 -3.66
N SER A 183 32.97 -0.28 -3.70
CA SER A 183 34.12 -0.80 -2.97
C SER A 183 34.15 -0.17 -1.58
N THR A 184 34.27 -0.97 -0.54
CA THR A 184 34.48 -0.50 0.84
C THR A 184 35.96 -0.25 1.12
N VAL A 185 36.83 -0.54 0.15
CA VAL A 185 38.27 -0.33 0.21
C VAL A 185 38.66 0.54 -1.00
N PRO A 186 39.57 1.54 -0.87
CA PRO A 186 40.03 2.32 -2.01
C PRO A 186 40.58 1.41 -3.13
N LEU A 187 40.21 1.73 -4.37
CA LEU A 187 40.58 0.98 -5.55
C LEU A 187 42.10 0.81 -5.64
N GLY A 188 42.59 -0.42 -5.68
CA GLY A 188 44.00 -0.76 -5.88
C GLY A 188 44.47 -2.03 -5.20
N GLU A 189 43.79 -2.51 -4.16
CA GLU A 189 44.16 -3.74 -3.46
C GLU A 189 42.96 -4.70 -3.34
N GLU A 190 42.98 -5.76 -4.17
CA GLU A 190 42.07 -6.91 -4.14
C GLU A 190 40.60 -6.67 -4.52
N GLU A 191 40.34 -6.72 -5.81
CA GLU A 191 39.05 -6.55 -6.48
C GLU A 191 37.90 -7.47 -5.99
N GLN A 192 38.17 -8.49 -5.21
CA GLN A 192 37.14 -9.50 -4.89
C GLN A 192 36.64 -9.49 -3.45
N SER A 193 37.35 -8.89 -2.53
CA SER A 193 37.03 -9.08 -1.12
C SER A 193 36.11 -8.03 -0.47
N GLY A 194 35.79 -6.91 -1.12
CA GLY A 194 35.13 -5.76 -0.50
C GLY A 194 33.92 -5.16 -1.23
N ILE A 195 33.20 -5.90 -2.09
CA ILE A 195 32.13 -5.30 -2.90
C ILE A 195 30.77 -5.35 -2.18
N ALA A 196 30.27 -4.18 -1.80
CA ALA A 196 28.89 -3.97 -1.43
C ALA A 196 28.01 -3.81 -2.69
N ARG A 197 26.72 -4.16 -2.59
CA ARG A 197 25.81 -4.19 -3.75
C ARG A 197 24.47 -3.58 -3.40
N VAL A 198 23.92 -2.81 -4.34
CA VAL A 198 22.56 -2.31 -4.29
C VAL A 198 21.80 -2.85 -5.50
N TYR A 199 20.82 -3.68 -5.25
CA TYR A 199 19.96 -4.27 -6.27
C TYR A 199 18.70 -3.41 -6.41
N TYR A 200 18.38 -2.99 -7.63
CA TYR A 200 17.14 -2.29 -7.95
C TYR A 200 16.22 -3.25 -8.67
N ARG A 201 15.03 -3.50 -8.10
CA ARG A 201 14.10 -4.52 -8.60
C ARG A 201 12.67 -4.01 -8.57
N PRO A 202 11.98 -3.90 -9.72
CA PRO A 202 10.55 -3.66 -9.74
C PRO A 202 9.81 -4.91 -9.27
N ALA A 203 8.75 -4.76 -8.47
CA ALA A 203 7.96 -5.89 -8.01
C ALA A 203 7.25 -6.60 -9.19
N GLY A 204 6.83 -5.85 -10.20
CA GLY A 204 6.01 -6.38 -11.27
C GLY A 204 4.71 -6.99 -10.73
N HIS A 205 4.15 -7.94 -11.47
CA HIS A 205 2.87 -8.52 -11.11
C HIS A 205 2.95 -9.46 -9.88
N ASP A 206 3.97 -10.31 -9.79
CA ASP A 206 4.05 -11.40 -8.80
C ASP A 206 5.31 -11.35 -7.92
N GLY A 207 6.02 -10.23 -7.89
CA GLY A 207 7.25 -10.12 -7.13
C GLY A 207 8.42 -10.94 -7.69
N GLU A 208 8.33 -11.43 -8.94
CA GLU A 208 9.33 -12.33 -9.53
C GLU A 208 10.74 -11.75 -9.54
N ALA A 209 10.87 -10.45 -9.73
CA ALA A 209 12.18 -9.80 -9.77
C ALA A 209 12.92 -9.85 -8.42
N PHE A 210 12.23 -10.12 -7.32
CA PHE A 210 12.85 -10.30 -6.00
C PHE A 210 13.41 -11.72 -5.81
N ARG A 211 12.94 -12.71 -6.60
CA ARG A 211 13.39 -14.10 -6.50
C ARG A 211 14.87 -14.23 -6.84
N GLY A 212 15.57 -15.03 -6.05
CA GLY A 212 17.01 -15.26 -6.22
C GLY A 212 17.90 -14.09 -5.77
N VAL A 213 17.34 -13.02 -5.21
CA VAL A 213 18.08 -11.98 -4.51
C VAL A 213 18.08 -12.31 -3.02
N HIS A 214 19.28 -12.34 -2.42
CA HIS A 214 19.46 -12.53 -0.98
C HIS A 214 20.33 -11.40 -0.45
N VAL A 215 19.77 -10.58 0.43
CA VAL A 215 20.45 -9.40 0.98
C VAL A 215 20.62 -9.51 2.48
N ASN A 216 21.76 -9.04 2.94
CA ASN A 216 22.19 -9.14 4.34
C ASN A 216 22.32 -7.77 5.03
N GLY A 217 22.06 -6.69 4.30
CA GLY A 217 22.12 -5.33 4.79
C GLY A 217 20.73 -4.75 5.03
N MET A 218 20.04 -4.38 3.95
CA MET A 218 18.78 -3.65 4.05
C MET A 218 17.80 -4.02 2.94
N LEU A 219 16.52 -4.11 3.30
CA LEU A 219 15.37 -4.12 2.39
C LEU A 219 14.74 -2.73 2.40
N LEU A 220 14.70 -2.10 1.24
CA LEU A 220 14.05 -0.80 1.02
C LEU A 220 12.91 -0.98 0.03
N MET A 221 11.71 -0.52 0.35
CA MET A 221 10.56 -0.54 -0.56
C MET A 221 10.01 0.86 -0.70
N ASP A 222 10.07 1.39 -1.91
CA ASP A 222 9.41 2.65 -2.25
C ASP A 222 8.01 2.40 -2.82
N GLU A 223 7.08 3.33 -2.59
CA GLU A 223 5.69 3.28 -3.04
C GLU A 223 4.96 1.97 -2.67
N ALA A 224 5.20 1.50 -1.45
CA ALA A 224 4.74 0.20 -0.94
C ALA A 224 3.21 0.02 -0.92
N ALA A 225 2.43 1.10 -0.77
CA ALA A 225 0.96 1.05 -0.83
C ALA A 225 0.44 0.56 -2.19
N LYS A 226 1.25 0.70 -3.25
CA LYS A 226 0.90 0.23 -4.59
C LYS A 226 1.16 -1.28 -4.80
N LEU A 227 1.72 -1.99 -3.81
CA LEU A 227 1.83 -3.45 -3.83
C LEU A 227 0.49 -4.07 -3.42
N LYS A 228 -0.30 -4.50 -4.42
CA LYS A 228 -1.68 -4.96 -4.21
C LYS A 228 -1.81 -6.45 -3.93
N ARG A 229 -0.76 -7.23 -4.17
CA ARG A 229 -0.80 -8.69 -4.06
C ARG A 229 0.05 -9.17 -2.89
N ALA A 230 -0.49 -10.08 -2.10
CA ALA A 230 0.24 -10.70 -0.98
C ALA A 230 1.53 -11.40 -1.43
N VAL A 231 1.55 -11.97 -2.64
CA VAL A 231 2.75 -12.63 -3.20
C VAL A 231 3.90 -11.65 -3.40
N GLN A 232 3.65 -10.38 -3.80
CA GLN A 232 4.68 -9.37 -3.96
C GLN A 232 5.39 -9.09 -2.62
N TRP A 233 4.62 -8.96 -1.55
CA TRP A 233 5.15 -8.81 -0.18
C TRP A 233 5.93 -10.06 0.26
N THR A 234 5.39 -11.25 0.01
CA THR A 234 6.05 -12.51 0.37
C THR A 234 7.42 -12.62 -0.29
N GLU A 235 7.50 -12.39 -1.61
CA GLU A 235 8.78 -12.49 -2.33
C GLU A 235 9.77 -11.38 -1.92
N PHE A 236 9.28 -10.20 -1.57
CA PHE A 236 10.13 -9.13 -1.04
C PHE A 236 10.73 -9.51 0.33
N TRP A 237 9.92 -10.01 1.26
CA TRP A 237 10.41 -10.42 2.57
C TRP A 237 11.41 -11.58 2.50
N ARG A 238 11.20 -12.52 1.58
CA ARG A 238 12.10 -13.66 1.37
C ARG A 238 13.49 -13.26 0.87
N ALA A 239 13.63 -12.09 0.27
CA ALA A 239 14.93 -11.59 -0.16
C ALA A 239 15.83 -11.19 1.01
N GLY A 240 15.27 -10.86 2.19
CA GLY A 240 16.04 -10.48 3.37
C GLY A 240 16.56 -11.68 4.15
N MET A 241 17.85 -11.69 4.42
CA MET A 241 18.46 -12.65 5.35
C MET A 241 18.19 -12.26 6.81
N PRO A 242 18.32 -13.17 7.78
CA PRO A 242 18.21 -12.84 9.20
C PRO A 242 19.11 -11.66 9.59
N GLY A 243 18.55 -10.70 10.34
CA GLY A 243 19.24 -9.47 10.73
C GLY A 243 19.24 -8.35 9.68
N CYS A 244 18.68 -8.59 8.49
CA CYS A 244 18.46 -7.56 7.49
C CYS A 244 17.47 -6.51 7.98
N ARG A 245 17.83 -5.23 7.88
CA ARG A 245 16.95 -4.11 8.27
C ARG A 245 15.92 -3.82 7.17
N LYS A 246 14.76 -3.35 7.55
CA LYS A 246 13.64 -3.13 6.64
C LYS A 246 13.16 -1.69 6.74
N ARG A 247 12.99 -1.03 5.61
CA ARG A 247 12.43 0.32 5.54
C ARG A 247 11.42 0.39 4.40
N ILE A 248 10.22 0.76 4.75
CA ILE A 248 9.06 0.76 3.86
C ILE A 248 8.54 2.18 3.74
N TYR A 249 8.43 2.68 2.53
CA TYR A 249 8.04 4.06 2.24
C TYR A 249 6.80 4.07 1.35
N SER A 250 5.82 4.89 1.68
CA SER A 250 4.72 5.19 0.76
C SER A 250 3.89 6.41 1.14
N VAL A 251 3.24 6.96 0.13
CA VAL A 251 2.01 7.72 0.33
C VAL A 251 0.88 6.72 0.47
N PRO A 252 0.00 6.83 1.48
CA PRO A 252 -1.20 6.00 1.58
C PRO A 252 -2.09 6.13 0.33
N ASP A 253 -2.69 5.04 -0.11
CA ASP A 253 -3.56 5.04 -1.28
C ASP A 253 -5.04 4.80 -0.97
N GLY A 254 -5.37 4.71 0.32
CA GLY A 254 -6.73 4.49 0.80
C GLY A 254 -7.17 3.02 0.84
N ASP A 255 -6.34 2.10 0.35
CA ASP A 255 -6.61 0.67 0.41
C ASP A 255 -6.30 0.10 1.80
N ARG A 256 -7.34 -0.09 2.60
CA ARG A 256 -7.22 -0.61 3.96
C ARG A 256 -7.03 -2.12 4.05
N ALA A 257 -7.16 -2.84 2.93
CA ALA A 257 -6.84 -4.26 2.83
C ALA A 257 -5.38 -4.50 2.44
N SER A 258 -4.62 -3.45 2.11
CA SER A 258 -3.24 -3.56 1.67
C SER A 258 -2.29 -4.00 2.80
N GLY A 259 -1.21 -4.69 2.41
CA GLY A 259 -0.12 -5.02 3.34
C GLY A 259 0.54 -3.78 3.94
N PHE A 260 0.58 -2.67 3.20
CA PHE A 260 1.10 -1.40 3.70
C PHE A 260 0.22 -0.83 4.82
N PHE A 261 -1.11 -0.81 4.65
CA PHE A 261 -2.02 -0.39 5.72
C PHE A 261 -1.85 -1.24 6.98
N SER A 262 -1.84 -2.58 6.82
CA SER A 262 -1.64 -3.50 7.95
C SER A 262 -0.33 -3.22 8.69
N LEU A 263 0.76 -2.94 7.96
CA LEU A 263 2.06 -2.64 8.54
C LEU A 263 2.05 -1.33 9.32
N THR A 264 1.44 -0.26 8.78
CA THR A 264 1.34 1.03 9.49
C THR A 264 0.49 0.94 10.76
N GLN A 265 -0.49 0.02 10.82
CA GLN A 265 -1.28 -0.21 12.04
C GLN A 265 -0.51 -0.98 13.12
N GLN A 266 0.50 -1.76 12.75
CA GLN A 266 1.36 -2.49 13.69
C GLN A 266 2.54 -1.65 14.18
N ALA A 267 2.91 -0.62 13.43
CA ALA A 267 4.06 0.21 13.74
C ALA A 267 3.76 1.23 14.84
N VAL A 268 4.77 1.48 15.66
CA VAL A 268 4.66 2.33 16.85
C VAL A 268 5.42 3.64 16.63
N PRO A 269 4.77 4.80 16.76
CA PRO A 269 5.47 6.08 16.78
C PRO A 269 6.47 6.12 17.94
N ASN A 270 7.67 6.66 17.68
CA ASN A 270 8.72 6.81 18.71
C ASN A 270 9.14 5.50 19.42
N LEU A 271 9.09 4.37 18.69
CA LEU A 271 9.58 3.09 19.21
C LEU A 271 11.05 3.26 19.67
N PRO A 272 11.39 2.93 20.93
CA PRO A 272 12.77 2.97 21.42
C PRO A 272 13.72 2.12 20.56
N ALA A 273 14.98 2.53 20.48
CA ALA A 273 15.96 1.87 19.60
C ALA A 273 16.32 0.44 20.04
N ASP A 274 16.10 0.10 21.30
CA ASP A 274 16.34 -1.19 21.91
C ASP A 274 15.11 -2.10 21.96
N GLU A 275 13.94 -1.61 21.49
CA GLU A 275 12.73 -2.39 21.40
C GLU A 275 12.57 -3.02 20.01
N GLU A 276 12.08 -4.28 19.99
CA GLU A 276 11.73 -4.97 18.76
C GLU A 276 10.39 -4.47 18.19
N GLY A 277 10.32 -4.37 16.88
CA GLY A 277 9.10 -3.96 16.19
C GLY A 277 9.36 -2.98 15.05
N TRP A 278 8.28 -2.40 14.56
CA TRP A 278 8.30 -1.40 13.50
C TRP A 278 8.18 -0.01 14.09
N ARG A 279 9.13 0.88 13.79
CA ARG A 279 9.01 2.30 14.08
C ARG A 279 8.23 3.00 12.99
N LEU A 280 7.17 3.75 13.37
CA LEU A 280 6.38 4.56 12.45
C LEU A 280 6.96 5.98 12.35
N PHE A 281 7.25 6.41 11.13
CA PHE A 281 7.40 7.82 10.78
C PHE A 281 6.19 8.28 9.99
N HIS A 282 5.66 9.44 10.37
CA HIS A 282 4.57 10.09 9.67
C HIS A 282 4.98 11.50 9.28
N TRP A 283 5.15 11.72 7.98
CA TRP A 283 5.60 13.00 7.44
C TRP A 283 4.51 13.66 6.57
N PRO A 284 3.57 14.42 7.16
CA PRO A 284 2.69 15.27 6.38
C PRO A 284 3.49 16.39 5.70
N LYS A 285 3.02 16.89 4.55
CA LYS A 285 3.64 18.06 3.91
C LYS A 285 3.73 19.27 4.83
N THR A 286 2.84 19.38 5.79
CA THR A 286 2.80 20.47 6.78
C THR A 286 4.03 20.53 7.69
N ILE A 287 4.82 19.46 7.79
CA ILE A 287 6.08 19.42 8.55
C ILE A 287 7.22 20.16 7.84
N MET A 288 7.10 20.38 6.54
CA MET A 288 8.14 21.02 5.73
C MET A 288 8.22 22.51 6.05
N PRO A 289 9.42 23.07 6.21
CA PRO A 289 9.57 24.52 6.43
C PRO A 289 9.31 25.33 5.15
N PRO A 290 9.04 26.64 5.29
CA PRO A 290 9.05 27.55 4.13
C PRO A 290 10.43 27.51 3.42
N PRO A 291 10.47 27.62 2.09
CA PRO A 291 9.36 27.88 1.16
C PRO A 291 8.64 26.61 0.69
N PHE A 292 9.03 25.41 1.14
CA PHE A 292 8.49 24.13 0.67
C PHE A 292 7.01 23.95 1.03
N PHE A 293 6.62 24.37 2.24
CA PHE A 293 5.23 24.45 2.65
C PHE A 293 4.96 25.81 3.32
N SER A 294 3.87 26.47 2.92
CA SER A 294 3.42 27.76 3.44
C SER A 294 1.91 27.84 3.35
N GLU A 295 1.29 28.82 4.03
CA GLU A 295 -0.15 29.05 3.91
C GLU A 295 -0.63 29.27 2.46
N ALA A 296 0.20 29.93 1.64
CA ALA A 296 -0.12 30.14 0.22
C ALA A 296 -0.12 28.79 -0.54
N ARG A 297 0.88 27.96 -0.28
CA ARG A 297 0.99 26.63 -0.87
C ARG A 297 -0.13 25.71 -0.39
N GLU A 298 -0.51 25.79 0.87
CA GLU A 298 -1.64 25.05 1.42
C GLU A 298 -2.96 25.44 0.72
N ARG A 299 -3.22 26.73 0.53
CA ARG A 299 -4.40 27.19 -0.23
C ARG A 299 -4.42 26.66 -1.68
N GLU A 300 -3.25 26.51 -2.29
CA GLU A 300 -3.11 25.89 -3.61
C GLU A 300 -3.50 24.41 -3.58
N PHE A 301 -2.98 23.65 -2.61
CA PHE A 301 -3.34 22.22 -2.45
C PHE A 301 -4.83 22.04 -2.13
N VAL A 302 -5.40 22.86 -1.27
CA VAL A 302 -6.84 22.82 -0.97
C VAL A 302 -7.68 23.01 -2.24
N ARG A 303 -7.28 23.95 -3.12
CA ARG A 303 -7.95 24.12 -4.42
C ARG A 303 -7.71 22.95 -5.37
N LEU A 304 -6.47 22.44 -5.44
CA LEU A 304 -6.10 21.35 -6.31
C LEU A 304 -6.90 20.07 -5.99
N TYR A 305 -7.05 19.77 -4.71
CA TYR A 305 -7.73 18.55 -4.25
C TYR A 305 -9.23 18.76 -3.97
N GLY A 306 -9.74 19.98 -4.09
CA GLY A 306 -11.17 20.27 -3.88
C GLY A 306 -11.59 20.38 -2.41
N GLY A 307 -10.65 20.44 -1.46
CA GLY A 307 -10.93 20.62 -0.03
C GLY A 307 -9.97 19.85 0.87
N ARG A 308 -9.91 20.23 2.16
CA ARG A 308 -9.03 19.56 3.15
C ARG A 308 -9.50 18.16 3.55
N GLN A 309 -10.79 17.86 3.37
CA GLN A 309 -11.39 16.58 3.75
C GLN A 309 -11.43 15.55 2.59
N THR A 310 -10.99 15.98 1.40
CA THR A 310 -10.99 15.07 0.25
C THR A 310 -9.93 13.99 0.40
N PRO A 311 -10.18 12.75 -0.09
CA PRO A 311 -9.20 11.68 -0.04
C PRO A 311 -7.83 12.06 -0.62
N GLY A 312 -7.84 12.84 -1.70
CA GLY A 312 -6.62 13.33 -2.34
C GLY A 312 -5.78 14.22 -1.41
N TYR A 313 -6.41 15.18 -0.72
CA TYR A 313 -5.72 16.05 0.24
C TYR A 313 -5.22 15.25 1.46
N VAL A 314 -6.10 14.42 2.04
CA VAL A 314 -5.77 13.60 3.23
C VAL A 314 -4.55 12.72 2.97
N ARG A 315 -4.47 12.07 1.81
CA ARG A 315 -3.35 11.19 1.47
C ARG A 315 -2.09 11.94 1.07
N ASN A 316 -2.21 12.85 0.12
CA ASN A 316 -1.02 13.48 -0.49
C ASN A 316 -0.45 14.64 0.33
N VAL A 317 -1.27 15.32 1.12
CA VAL A 317 -0.82 16.45 1.95
C VAL A 317 -0.64 16.04 3.40
N LEU A 318 -1.62 15.35 3.98
CA LEU A 318 -1.53 14.93 5.39
C LEU A 318 -0.78 13.61 5.58
N GLY A 319 -0.63 12.79 4.54
CA GLY A 319 -0.01 11.47 4.66
C GLY A 319 -0.87 10.46 5.41
N ASP A 320 -2.16 10.72 5.57
CA ASP A 320 -3.06 9.84 6.31
C ASP A 320 -3.74 8.82 5.40
N HIS A 321 -4.12 7.68 5.98
CA HIS A 321 -4.96 6.70 5.31
C HIS A 321 -6.38 7.26 5.15
N GLY A 322 -6.57 8.07 4.12
CA GLY A 322 -7.89 8.52 3.72
C GLY A 322 -8.71 7.37 3.12
N ASP A 323 -9.89 7.73 2.61
CA ASP A 323 -10.67 6.81 1.78
C ASP A 323 -10.02 6.63 0.41
N ALA A 324 -10.38 5.57 -0.32
CA ALA A 324 -10.02 5.39 -1.72
C ALA A 324 -10.52 6.58 -2.56
N GLU A 325 -9.92 6.84 -3.73
CA GLU A 325 -10.27 8.03 -4.54
C GLU A 325 -11.73 8.10 -4.98
N SER A 326 -12.37 6.95 -5.08
CA SER A 326 -13.81 6.83 -5.36
C SER A 326 -14.37 5.69 -4.54
N PRO A 327 -14.45 5.82 -3.21
CA PRO A 327 -15.16 4.82 -2.44
C PRO A 327 -16.63 4.89 -2.83
N VAL A 328 -17.22 3.75 -3.15
CA VAL A 328 -18.67 3.67 -3.29
C VAL A 328 -19.31 4.15 -1.98
N TRP A 329 -18.62 3.86 -0.86
CA TRP A 329 -19.02 4.30 0.49
C TRP A 329 -17.77 4.77 1.25
N GLY A 330 -17.73 6.04 1.66
CA GLY A 330 -16.69 6.52 2.57
C GLY A 330 -16.78 5.83 3.92
N TRP A 331 -15.64 5.49 4.51
CA TRP A 331 -15.60 4.85 5.83
C TRP A 331 -16.28 5.68 6.91
N GLY A 332 -16.32 6.99 6.76
CA GLY A 332 -17.09 7.88 7.65
C GLY A 332 -18.60 7.63 7.62
N LEU A 333 -19.13 7.11 6.52
CA LEU A 333 -20.52 6.69 6.38
C LEU A 333 -20.70 5.24 6.83
N VAL A 334 -19.76 4.35 6.53
CA VAL A 334 -19.87 2.92 6.85
C VAL A 334 -19.73 2.65 8.34
N LEU A 335 -18.69 3.18 9.00
CA LEU A 335 -18.39 2.89 10.41
C LEU A 335 -19.49 3.26 11.39
N PRO A 336 -20.18 4.42 11.30
CA PRO A 336 -21.30 4.73 12.19
C PRO A 336 -22.48 3.78 12.02
N ASN A 337 -22.67 3.24 10.81
CA ASN A 337 -23.82 2.38 10.48
C ASN A 337 -23.58 0.89 10.78
N VAL A 338 -22.33 0.48 10.99
CA VAL A 338 -21.95 -0.89 11.40
C VAL A 338 -22.11 -1.11 12.92
N GLN A 339 -22.61 -0.12 13.68
CA GLN A 339 -22.61 -0.16 15.15
C GLN A 339 -23.56 -1.19 15.76
N ASP A 340 -24.64 -1.51 15.08
CA ASP A 340 -25.76 -2.28 15.65
C ASP A 340 -25.75 -3.78 15.29
N VAL A 341 -24.74 -4.24 14.54
CA VAL A 341 -24.62 -5.65 14.13
C VAL A 341 -23.30 -6.22 14.63
N PRO A 342 -23.28 -6.85 15.81
CA PRO A 342 -22.04 -7.41 16.37
C PRO A 342 -21.48 -8.59 15.56
N GLU A 343 -22.31 -9.26 14.77
CA GLU A 343 -21.95 -10.38 13.92
C GLU A 343 -22.64 -10.24 12.57
N PHE A 344 -21.87 -10.37 11.48
CA PHE A 344 -22.38 -10.42 10.11
C PHE A 344 -22.01 -11.75 9.46
N ARG A 345 -22.97 -12.37 8.73
CA ARG A 345 -22.77 -13.67 8.09
C ARG A 345 -22.84 -13.53 6.58
N ILE A 346 -21.88 -14.14 5.90
CA ILE A 346 -21.86 -14.28 4.44
C ILE A 346 -21.96 -15.76 4.11
N LEU A 347 -23.00 -16.14 3.39
CA LEU A 347 -23.14 -17.48 2.86
C LEU A 347 -22.32 -17.61 1.57
N LYS A 348 -21.27 -18.42 1.59
CA LYS A 348 -20.47 -18.72 0.42
C LYS A 348 -20.85 -20.07 -0.17
N LEU A 349 -21.21 -20.04 -1.44
CA LEU A 349 -21.56 -21.23 -2.23
C LEU A 349 -20.51 -21.41 -3.32
N ALA A 350 -19.87 -22.56 -3.37
CA ALA A 350 -18.88 -22.89 -4.41
C ALA A 350 -19.16 -24.26 -4.99
N ALA A 351 -19.09 -24.38 -6.32
CA ALA A 351 -19.23 -25.67 -6.98
C ALA A 351 -17.93 -26.49 -6.80
N ASP A 352 -18.03 -27.62 -6.12
CA ASP A 352 -16.96 -28.62 -6.03
C ASP A 352 -17.21 -29.73 -7.08
N ARG A 353 -16.64 -29.55 -8.26
CA ARG A 353 -16.80 -30.49 -9.39
C ARG A 353 -16.20 -31.85 -9.11
N ALA A 354 -15.23 -31.95 -8.20
CA ALA A 354 -14.59 -33.23 -7.88
C ALA A 354 -15.48 -34.12 -7.01
N ARG A 355 -16.37 -33.51 -6.23
CA ARG A 355 -17.31 -34.20 -5.34
C ARG A 355 -18.74 -34.22 -5.88
N ASP A 356 -18.98 -33.58 -7.01
CA ASP A 356 -20.32 -33.31 -7.56
C ASP A 356 -21.25 -32.69 -6.49
N ALA A 357 -20.69 -31.72 -5.79
CA ALA A 357 -21.31 -31.12 -4.62
C ALA A 357 -21.17 -29.59 -4.63
N LEU A 358 -22.06 -28.95 -3.89
CA LEU A 358 -21.96 -27.55 -3.52
C LEU A 358 -21.28 -27.45 -2.15
N ALA A 359 -20.11 -26.88 -2.12
CA ALA A 359 -19.46 -26.49 -0.88
C ALA A 359 -20.16 -25.26 -0.31
N VAL A 360 -20.64 -25.34 0.90
CA VAL A 360 -21.30 -24.25 1.62
C VAL A 360 -20.43 -23.84 2.79
N THR A 361 -19.97 -22.61 2.79
CA THR A 361 -19.19 -22.06 3.90
C THR A 361 -19.89 -20.80 4.43
N VAL A 362 -20.03 -20.73 5.73
CA VAL A 362 -20.57 -19.54 6.39
C VAL A 362 -19.42 -18.73 6.97
N LYS A 363 -19.14 -17.60 6.34
CA LYS A 363 -18.19 -16.62 6.86
C LYS A 363 -18.89 -15.74 7.89
N ARG A 364 -18.40 -15.74 9.11
CA ARG A 364 -18.83 -14.83 10.18
C ARG A 364 -17.81 -13.72 10.31
N ILE A 365 -18.29 -12.49 10.33
CA ILE A 365 -17.47 -11.32 10.62
C ILE A 365 -17.93 -10.78 11.97
N GLU A 366 -17.10 -10.96 12.97
CA GLU A 366 -17.33 -10.43 14.30
C GLU A 366 -16.66 -9.05 14.42
N LEU A 367 -17.43 -8.04 14.78
CA LEU A 367 -16.92 -6.69 14.97
C LEU A 367 -16.35 -6.55 16.37
N GLN A 368 -15.07 -6.24 16.44
CA GLN A 368 -14.40 -5.94 17.70
C GLN A 368 -14.00 -4.46 17.77
N ILE A 369 -14.00 -3.94 18.98
CA ILE A 369 -13.54 -2.58 19.29
C ILE A 369 -12.27 -2.71 20.11
N ALA A 370 -11.13 -2.30 19.54
CA ALA A 370 -9.86 -2.19 20.24
C ALA A 370 -9.24 -0.82 20.01
N ALA A 371 -8.72 -0.22 21.06
CA ALA A 371 -8.09 1.11 21.03
C ALA A 371 -8.97 2.21 20.35
N GLY A 372 -10.30 2.14 20.56
CA GLY A 372 -11.24 3.08 19.96
C GLY A 372 -11.51 2.91 18.46
N LYS A 373 -10.95 1.87 17.84
CA LYS A 373 -11.19 1.52 16.43
C LYS A 373 -12.00 0.24 16.32
N LYS A 374 -12.89 0.18 15.33
CA LYS A 374 -13.67 -1.01 15.00
C LYS A 374 -12.97 -1.78 13.89
N PHE A 375 -12.88 -3.10 14.03
CA PHE A 375 -12.39 -4.01 13.00
C PHE A 375 -13.16 -5.31 13.02
N GLY A 376 -13.23 -5.98 11.88
CA GLY A 376 -13.90 -7.27 11.75
C GLY A 376 -12.88 -8.42 11.89
N ILE A 377 -13.22 -9.39 12.74
CA ILE A 377 -12.52 -10.67 12.77
C ILE A 377 -13.32 -11.67 11.95
N GLU A 378 -12.66 -12.33 11.01
CA GLU A 378 -13.26 -13.34 10.16
C GLU A 378 -13.15 -14.72 10.83
N HIS A 379 -14.28 -15.38 11.03
CA HIS A 379 -14.35 -16.77 11.46
C HIS A 379 -14.85 -17.64 10.32
N TRP A 380 -14.16 -18.75 10.06
CA TRP A 380 -14.54 -19.74 9.07
C TRP A 380 -14.96 -21.01 9.82
N PRO A 381 -16.26 -21.33 9.94
CA PRO A 381 -16.70 -22.61 10.46
C PRO A 381 -16.42 -23.75 9.48
N GLU A 382 -16.60 -24.98 9.92
CA GLU A 382 -16.42 -26.16 9.09
C GLU A 382 -17.24 -26.10 7.79
N ASP A 383 -16.63 -26.56 6.69
CA ASP A 383 -17.26 -26.61 5.38
C ASP A 383 -18.37 -27.67 5.38
N ILE A 384 -19.57 -27.27 4.95
CA ILE A 384 -20.70 -28.16 4.72
C ILE A 384 -20.76 -28.49 3.24
N SER A 385 -20.87 -29.76 2.88
CA SER A 385 -21.02 -30.21 1.50
C SER A 385 -22.45 -30.63 1.21
N ILE A 386 -23.05 -29.99 0.21
CA ILE A 386 -24.41 -30.31 -0.25
C ILE A 386 -24.32 -30.82 -1.69
N PRO A 387 -25.00 -31.92 -2.07
CA PRO A 387 -24.99 -32.40 -3.44
C PRO A 387 -25.40 -31.31 -4.44
N LEU A 388 -24.70 -31.21 -5.57
CA LEU A 388 -24.97 -30.21 -6.61
C LEU A 388 -26.34 -30.40 -7.28
N GLU A 389 -26.90 -31.58 -7.22
CA GLU A 389 -28.21 -31.89 -7.77
C GLU A 389 -29.34 -30.92 -7.40
N PRO A 390 -29.41 -30.34 -6.17
CA PRO A 390 -30.41 -29.34 -5.84
C PRO A 390 -30.37 -28.09 -6.74
N PHE A 391 -29.21 -27.82 -7.37
CA PHE A 391 -29.00 -26.61 -8.18
C PHE A 391 -29.01 -26.85 -9.69
N ILE A 392 -28.95 -28.12 -10.15
CA ILE A 392 -28.83 -28.45 -11.58
C ILE A 392 -30.12 -29.05 -12.15
N GLY A 393 -31.02 -29.57 -11.31
CA GLY A 393 -32.21 -30.28 -11.74
C GLY A 393 -33.36 -29.34 -12.16
N ARG A 394 -33.96 -29.59 -13.33
CA ARG A 394 -35.25 -29.01 -13.72
C ARG A 394 -36.38 -29.65 -12.91
N ASP A 395 -37.32 -28.85 -12.42
CA ASP A 395 -38.66 -29.27 -11.92
C ASP A 395 -38.75 -30.09 -10.62
N ASP A 396 -37.80 -29.96 -9.69
CA ASP A 396 -37.91 -30.63 -8.40
C ASP A 396 -38.20 -29.66 -7.25
N GLU A 397 -39.45 -29.64 -6.78
CA GLU A 397 -39.89 -28.79 -5.66
C GLU A 397 -39.14 -29.13 -4.36
N ALA A 398 -38.78 -30.39 -4.13
CA ALA A 398 -38.03 -30.80 -2.96
C ALA A 398 -36.65 -30.17 -2.93
N ARG A 399 -36.01 -29.99 -4.11
CA ARG A 399 -34.69 -29.37 -4.26
C ARG A 399 -34.77 -27.87 -4.02
N ARG A 400 -35.80 -27.19 -4.57
CA ARG A 400 -36.03 -25.77 -4.30
C ARG A 400 -36.25 -25.52 -2.81
N GLU A 401 -37.06 -26.40 -2.13
CA GLU A 401 -37.27 -26.26 -0.70
C GLU A 401 -35.97 -26.48 0.10
N ALA A 402 -35.11 -27.40 -0.28
CA ALA A 402 -33.80 -27.56 0.34
C ALA A 402 -32.93 -26.29 0.25
N VAL A 403 -32.91 -25.63 -0.93
CA VAL A 403 -32.21 -24.34 -1.12
C VAL A 403 -32.84 -23.25 -0.28
N ARG A 404 -34.18 -23.15 -0.31
CA ARG A 404 -34.93 -22.19 0.53
C ARG A 404 -34.68 -22.40 2.02
N ALA A 405 -34.61 -23.65 2.48
CA ALA A 405 -34.32 -23.97 3.86
C ALA A 405 -32.90 -23.51 4.26
N LEU A 406 -31.90 -23.77 3.42
CA LEU A 406 -30.54 -23.30 3.62
C LEU A 406 -30.49 -21.75 3.69
N LEU A 407 -31.08 -21.07 2.73
CA LEU A 407 -31.11 -19.61 2.70
C LEU A 407 -31.84 -19.02 3.93
N ARG A 408 -32.94 -19.66 4.35
CA ARG A 408 -33.74 -19.25 5.52
C ARG A 408 -32.94 -19.39 6.82
N GLU A 409 -32.13 -20.44 6.95
CA GLU A 409 -31.28 -20.65 8.13
C GLU A 409 -30.28 -19.49 8.33
N HIS A 410 -29.82 -18.90 7.22
CA HIS A 410 -28.84 -17.80 7.26
C HIS A 410 -29.46 -16.41 7.18
N LEU A 411 -30.79 -16.30 7.11
CA LEU A 411 -31.49 -15.04 7.15
C LEU A 411 -31.38 -14.39 8.53
N GLN A 412 -30.89 -13.16 8.58
CA GLN A 412 -30.64 -12.46 9.85
C GLN A 412 -31.82 -11.62 10.31
N GLY A 413 -32.40 -12.04 11.41
CA GLY A 413 -33.43 -11.29 12.15
C GLY A 413 -34.82 -11.34 11.52
N ALA A 414 -35.85 -11.20 12.35
CA ALA A 414 -37.23 -11.06 11.91
C ALA A 414 -37.45 -9.69 11.25
N SER A 415 -38.35 -9.65 10.29
CA SER A 415 -38.55 -8.50 9.45
C SER A 415 -40.03 -8.15 9.25
N SER A 416 -40.27 -6.85 9.15
CA SER A 416 -41.59 -6.29 8.77
C SER A 416 -41.45 -5.16 7.74
N GLY A 417 -40.26 -4.97 7.16
CA GLY A 417 -39.96 -3.90 6.22
C GLY A 417 -40.10 -4.30 4.75
N VAL A 418 -39.72 -3.38 3.88
CA VAL A 418 -39.65 -3.60 2.43
C VAL A 418 -38.27 -4.10 2.08
N PHE A 419 -38.19 -5.18 1.29
CA PHE A 419 -36.95 -5.78 0.89
C PHE A 419 -36.51 -5.35 -0.51
N TRP A 420 -35.19 -5.20 -0.67
CA TRP A 420 -34.54 -4.90 -1.92
C TRP A 420 -33.42 -5.91 -2.12
N ALA A 421 -33.24 -6.32 -3.36
CA ALA A 421 -32.15 -7.22 -3.73
C ALA A 421 -31.22 -6.57 -4.74
N GLY A 422 -29.92 -6.80 -4.57
CA GLY A 422 -28.89 -6.45 -5.54
C GLY A 422 -28.08 -7.68 -5.93
N ALA A 423 -27.77 -7.83 -7.23
CA ALA A 423 -26.94 -8.92 -7.71
C ALA A 423 -25.91 -8.42 -8.72
N ASP A 424 -24.66 -8.81 -8.48
CA ASP A 424 -23.53 -8.69 -9.41
C ASP A 424 -23.17 -10.10 -9.88
N LEU A 425 -23.29 -10.39 -11.18
CA LEU A 425 -23.22 -11.76 -11.70
C LEU A 425 -21.82 -12.08 -12.26
N GLY A 426 -21.13 -13.00 -11.60
CA GLY A 426 -19.86 -13.58 -12.03
C GLY A 426 -19.98 -15.03 -12.46
N GLU A 427 -19.05 -15.56 -13.25
CA GLU A 427 -19.12 -16.95 -13.73
C GLU A 427 -18.01 -17.83 -13.15
N SER A 428 -16.76 -17.54 -13.43
CA SER A 428 -15.67 -18.48 -13.16
C SER A 428 -14.63 -17.98 -12.13
N ASN A 429 -14.14 -16.77 -12.32
CA ASN A 429 -13.10 -16.20 -11.47
C ASN A 429 -13.65 -15.15 -10.50
N ASP A 430 -14.68 -14.42 -10.94
CA ASP A 430 -15.35 -13.45 -10.10
C ASP A 430 -16.60 -14.09 -9.48
N PRO A 431 -16.83 -13.96 -8.18
CA PRO A 431 -18.03 -14.49 -7.55
C PRO A 431 -19.26 -13.69 -7.97
N THR A 432 -20.40 -14.37 -8.07
CA THR A 432 -21.69 -13.71 -8.06
C THR A 432 -21.98 -13.28 -6.63
N GLU A 433 -22.25 -12.01 -6.39
CA GLU A 433 -22.60 -11.44 -5.10
C GLU A 433 -24.07 -11.02 -5.10
N ILE A 434 -24.84 -11.57 -4.17
CA ILE A 434 -26.26 -11.23 -3.98
C ILE A 434 -26.43 -10.68 -2.57
N ILE A 435 -27.04 -9.50 -2.46
CA ILE A 435 -27.32 -8.85 -1.19
C ILE A 435 -28.83 -8.60 -1.11
N ILE A 436 -29.42 -8.97 0.00
CA ILE A 436 -30.82 -8.64 0.31
C ILE A 436 -30.83 -7.72 1.52
N SER A 437 -31.33 -6.53 1.31
CA SER A 437 -31.43 -5.47 2.31
C SER A 437 -32.90 -5.13 2.60
N GLU A 438 -33.16 -4.80 3.82
CA GLU A 438 -34.48 -4.37 4.30
C GLU A 438 -34.45 -2.88 4.60
N GLN A 439 -35.45 -2.17 4.11
CA GLN A 439 -35.68 -0.78 4.44
C GLN A 439 -36.60 -0.69 5.68
N ILE A 440 -36.10 -0.11 6.78
CA ILE A 440 -36.81 0.13 8.01
C ILE A 440 -36.88 1.64 8.28
N GLY A 441 -37.92 2.30 7.83
CA GLY A 441 -37.98 3.76 7.82
C GLY A 441 -36.87 4.34 6.93
N PRO A 442 -36.06 5.28 7.42
CA PRO A 442 -34.97 5.85 6.63
C PRO A 442 -33.67 4.99 6.65
N LYS A 443 -33.67 3.84 7.34
CA LYS A 443 -32.47 2.99 7.51
C LYS A 443 -32.57 1.75 6.65
N TRP A 444 -31.38 1.32 6.17
CA TRP A 444 -31.19 0.08 5.45
C TRP A 444 -30.45 -0.92 6.30
N ARG A 445 -30.82 -2.20 6.23
CA ARG A 445 -30.18 -3.28 6.96
C ARG A 445 -30.03 -4.51 6.08
N ASP A 446 -28.80 -4.97 5.88
CA ASP A 446 -28.53 -6.21 5.17
C ASP A 446 -29.07 -7.38 5.99
N ARG A 447 -29.84 -8.25 5.33
CA ARG A 447 -30.48 -9.42 5.94
C ARG A 447 -29.86 -10.72 5.47
N LEU A 448 -29.40 -10.75 4.24
CA LEU A 448 -28.75 -11.91 3.66
C LEU A 448 -27.72 -11.47 2.64
N ARG A 449 -26.55 -12.03 2.71
CA ARG A 449 -25.53 -11.91 1.67
C ARG A 449 -25.10 -13.29 1.22
N VAL A 450 -25.13 -13.53 -0.10
CA VAL A 450 -24.75 -14.79 -0.73
C VAL A 450 -23.64 -14.50 -1.74
N SER A 451 -22.53 -15.18 -1.58
CA SER A 451 -21.40 -15.14 -2.51
C SER A 451 -21.29 -16.49 -3.21
N VAL A 452 -21.35 -16.49 -4.54
CA VAL A 452 -21.46 -17.72 -5.33
C VAL A 452 -20.27 -17.81 -6.30
N THR A 453 -19.53 -18.92 -6.27
CA THR A 453 -18.36 -19.12 -7.13
C THR A 453 -18.49 -20.40 -7.96
N GLY A 454 -18.23 -20.30 -9.25
CA GLY A 454 -18.16 -21.45 -10.17
C GLY A 454 -19.49 -22.10 -10.53
N LEU A 455 -20.62 -21.50 -10.14
CA LEU A 455 -21.96 -21.94 -10.55
C LEU A 455 -22.29 -21.39 -11.95
N PRO A 456 -22.79 -22.23 -12.86
CA PRO A 456 -23.23 -21.78 -14.17
C PRO A 456 -24.46 -20.89 -14.06
N TYR A 457 -24.67 -19.98 -15.02
CA TYR A 457 -25.75 -18.98 -14.98
C TYR A 457 -27.15 -19.58 -14.82
N HIS A 458 -27.42 -20.76 -15.42
CA HIS A 458 -28.72 -21.42 -15.23
C HIS A 458 -28.97 -21.81 -13.75
N ALA A 459 -27.94 -22.19 -13.00
CA ALA A 459 -28.07 -22.49 -11.57
C ALA A 459 -28.20 -21.20 -10.75
N GLN A 460 -27.53 -20.12 -11.17
CA GLN A 460 -27.66 -18.81 -10.54
C GLN A 460 -29.09 -18.25 -10.70
N ARG A 461 -29.74 -18.47 -11.86
CA ARG A 461 -31.17 -18.12 -12.05
C ARG A 461 -32.07 -18.83 -11.05
N GLU A 462 -31.87 -20.15 -10.85
CA GLU A 462 -32.64 -20.92 -9.88
C GLU A 462 -32.44 -20.39 -8.47
N LEU A 463 -31.22 -19.98 -8.12
CA LEU A 463 -30.94 -19.35 -6.83
C LEU A 463 -31.68 -18.02 -6.68
N ILE A 464 -31.66 -17.15 -7.69
CA ILE A 464 -32.40 -15.89 -7.69
C ILE A 464 -33.91 -16.14 -7.55
N PHE A 465 -34.43 -17.14 -8.27
CA PHE A 465 -35.82 -17.54 -8.16
C PHE A 465 -36.18 -18.04 -6.78
N CYS A 466 -35.35 -18.89 -6.14
CA CYS A 466 -35.54 -19.34 -4.77
C CYS A 466 -35.53 -18.19 -3.75
N LEU A 467 -34.67 -17.18 -3.97
CA LEU A 467 -34.65 -15.97 -3.14
C LEU A 467 -35.94 -15.15 -3.29
N GLN A 468 -36.46 -15.00 -4.49
CA GLN A 468 -37.74 -14.33 -4.74
C GLN A 468 -38.89 -15.05 -4.01
N GLU A 469 -38.97 -16.38 -4.10
CA GLU A 469 -39.98 -17.18 -3.42
C GLU A 469 -39.81 -17.13 -1.88
N LEU A 470 -38.59 -17.15 -1.37
CA LEU A 470 -38.29 -17.11 0.04
C LEU A 470 -38.85 -15.86 0.75
N PHE A 471 -38.73 -14.72 0.09
CA PHE A 471 -39.21 -13.44 0.61
C PHE A 471 -40.65 -13.14 0.23
N GLY A 472 -41.33 -14.09 -0.42
CA GLY A 472 -42.71 -13.99 -0.86
C GLY A 472 -42.91 -13.03 -2.03
N TRP A 473 -42.24 -11.94 -2.03
CA TRP A 473 -42.14 -10.96 -3.10
C TRP A 473 -41.11 -9.89 -2.77
N LEU A 474 -39.99 -9.88 -3.49
CA LEU A 474 -39.05 -8.78 -3.45
C LEU A 474 -39.50 -7.73 -4.48
N PRO A 475 -39.94 -6.55 -4.04
CA PRO A 475 -40.49 -5.56 -4.96
C PRO A 475 -39.44 -4.96 -5.91
N HIS A 476 -38.18 -5.06 -5.53
CA HIS A 476 -37.09 -4.46 -6.34
C HIS A 476 -35.84 -5.31 -6.36
N TRP A 477 -35.40 -5.61 -7.57
CA TRP A 477 -34.10 -6.19 -7.88
C TRP A 477 -33.28 -5.24 -8.74
N GLY A 478 -32.06 -4.96 -8.36
CA GLY A 478 -31.03 -4.34 -9.20
C GLY A 478 -30.01 -5.39 -9.62
N VAL A 479 -29.86 -5.68 -10.91
CA VAL A 479 -28.91 -6.69 -11.42
C VAL A 479 -27.95 -6.02 -12.38
N ASP A 480 -26.62 -6.23 -12.18
CA ASP A 480 -25.63 -5.75 -13.15
C ASP A 480 -25.80 -6.46 -14.49
N LEU A 481 -25.96 -5.65 -15.54
CA LEU A 481 -26.05 -6.09 -16.94
C LEU A 481 -24.68 -6.32 -17.60
N GLY A 482 -23.58 -6.43 -16.84
CA GLY A 482 -22.28 -6.84 -17.37
C GLY A 482 -22.39 -8.06 -18.27
N ALA A 483 -21.32 -8.50 -18.89
CA ALA A 483 -21.30 -9.44 -20.05
C ALA A 483 -22.32 -10.60 -20.03
N ALA A 484 -22.68 -11.11 -18.85
CA ALA A 484 -23.63 -12.21 -18.68
C ALA A 484 -24.98 -11.81 -18.07
N GLY A 485 -25.01 -10.71 -17.33
CA GLY A 485 -26.22 -10.26 -16.62
C GLY A 485 -27.40 -10.01 -17.54
N THR A 486 -27.16 -9.47 -18.73
CA THR A 486 -28.19 -9.24 -19.74
C THR A 486 -28.95 -10.52 -20.13
N ALA A 487 -28.26 -11.65 -20.28
CA ALA A 487 -28.88 -12.91 -20.64
C ALA A 487 -29.71 -13.47 -19.49
N VAL A 488 -29.16 -13.42 -18.25
CA VAL A 488 -29.85 -13.90 -17.05
C VAL A 488 -31.10 -13.09 -16.76
N VAL A 489 -31.02 -11.76 -16.82
CA VAL A 489 -32.17 -10.87 -16.57
C VAL A 489 -33.29 -11.10 -17.60
N LYS A 490 -32.93 -11.14 -18.89
CA LYS A 490 -33.91 -11.39 -19.95
C LYS A 490 -34.59 -12.74 -19.80
N ASP A 491 -33.84 -13.75 -19.38
CA ASP A 491 -34.39 -15.09 -19.23
C ASP A 491 -35.34 -15.17 -18.01
N LEU A 492 -34.99 -14.54 -16.88
CA LEU A 492 -35.85 -14.42 -15.72
C LEU A 492 -37.14 -13.61 -16.02
N GLN A 493 -37.04 -12.56 -16.83
CA GLN A 493 -38.16 -11.69 -17.17
C GLN A 493 -39.13 -12.29 -18.23
N ASN A 494 -38.61 -13.10 -19.15
CA ASN A 494 -39.35 -13.51 -20.35
C ASN A 494 -39.67 -15.02 -20.42
N THR A 495 -39.32 -15.80 -19.42
CA THR A 495 -39.57 -17.24 -19.41
C THR A 495 -40.83 -17.54 -18.61
N ASP A 496 -41.84 -18.19 -19.22
CA ASP A 496 -43.11 -18.59 -18.59
C ASP A 496 -42.94 -19.31 -17.25
N ARG A 497 -41.83 -20.03 -17.08
CA ARG A 497 -41.50 -20.69 -15.84
C ARG A 497 -41.37 -19.73 -14.63
N PHE A 498 -40.94 -18.49 -14.88
CA PHE A 498 -40.73 -17.48 -13.85
C PHE A 498 -41.86 -16.43 -13.79
N GLU A 499 -42.92 -16.61 -14.55
CA GLU A 499 -44.04 -15.67 -14.63
C GLU A 499 -44.65 -15.37 -13.26
N ALA A 500 -44.79 -16.39 -12.42
CA ALA A 500 -45.32 -16.23 -11.06
C ALA A 500 -44.41 -15.38 -10.14
N ALA A 501 -43.14 -15.24 -10.45
CA ALA A 501 -42.17 -14.42 -9.69
C ALA A 501 -42.20 -12.95 -10.09
N ARG A 502 -42.88 -12.59 -11.19
CA ARG A 502 -43.06 -11.22 -11.70
C ARG A 502 -41.75 -10.43 -11.85
N PHE A 503 -40.71 -11.09 -12.33
CA PHE A 503 -39.40 -10.43 -12.56
C PHE A 503 -39.45 -9.32 -13.61
N ASP A 504 -40.41 -9.39 -14.55
CA ASP A 504 -40.68 -8.34 -15.53
C ASP A 504 -41.07 -7.01 -14.87
N GLU A 505 -41.74 -7.05 -13.72
CA GLU A 505 -42.18 -5.88 -12.97
C GLU A 505 -41.17 -5.47 -11.87
N THR A 506 -40.44 -6.43 -11.32
CA THR A 506 -39.67 -6.23 -10.08
C THR A 506 -38.15 -6.13 -10.33
N MET A 507 -37.65 -6.59 -11.50
CA MET A 507 -36.22 -6.65 -11.78
C MET A 507 -35.79 -5.59 -12.77
N THR A 508 -34.83 -4.75 -12.36
CA THR A 508 -34.20 -3.74 -13.21
C THR A 508 -32.75 -4.12 -13.48
N GLY A 509 -32.41 -4.23 -14.77
CA GLY A 509 -31.02 -4.37 -15.17
C GLY A 509 -30.31 -3.03 -15.14
N VAL A 510 -29.17 -2.95 -14.46
CA VAL A 510 -28.34 -1.75 -14.33
C VAL A 510 -27.01 -1.98 -15.04
N GLN A 511 -26.67 -1.13 -15.99
CA GLN A 511 -25.36 -1.19 -16.66
C GLN A 511 -24.43 -0.16 -16.03
N PHE A 512 -23.58 -0.59 -15.10
CA PHE A 512 -22.66 0.30 -14.36
C PHE A 512 -21.59 0.99 -15.22
N SER A 513 -21.37 0.51 -16.44
CA SER A 513 -20.48 1.16 -17.42
C SER A 513 -21.11 2.34 -18.15
N ASN A 514 -22.43 2.47 -18.15
CA ASN A 514 -23.11 3.57 -18.80
C ASN A 514 -23.03 4.85 -17.97
N ALA A 515 -22.85 5.97 -18.65
CA ALA A 515 -23.01 7.29 -18.03
C ALA A 515 -24.51 7.61 -17.96
N LEU A 516 -24.97 7.96 -16.79
CA LEU A 516 -26.34 8.44 -16.55
C LEU A 516 -26.35 9.96 -16.44
N ASP A 517 -27.45 10.56 -16.88
CA ASP A 517 -27.66 11.98 -16.71
C ASP A 517 -27.79 12.29 -15.20
N CYS A 518 -27.00 13.25 -14.71
CA CYS A 518 -27.13 13.70 -13.34
C CYS A 518 -28.40 14.56 -13.23
N ILE A 519 -29.22 14.27 -12.21
CA ILE A 519 -30.44 15.04 -11.93
C ILE A 519 -30.28 15.79 -10.59
N ASP A 520 -30.98 16.92 -10.44
CA ASP A 520 -31.07 17.64 -9.18
C ASP A 520 -32.09 17.02 -8.21
N GLU A 521 -32.28 17.64 -7.06
CA GLU A 521 -33.26 17.23 -6.05
C GLU A 521 -34.73 17.27 -6.52
N ASN A 522 -35.00 17.94 -7.66
CA ASN A 522 -36.33 18.04 -8.26
C ASN A 522 -36.52 17.05 -9.43
N GLY A 523 -35.49 16.27 -9.76
CA GLY A 523 -35.49 15.32 -10.86
C GLY A 523 -35.17 15.93 -12.23
N GLU A 524 -34.69 17.17 -12.28
CA GLU A 524 -34.27 17.82 -13.52
C GLU A 524 -32.80 17.55 -13.84
N ALA A 525 -32.45 17.39 -15.12
CA ALA A 525 -31.09 17.11 -15.54
C ALA A 525 -30.15 18.29 -15.22
N LEU A 526 -29.09 18.01 -14.49
CA LEU A 526 -28.05 18.99 -14.17
C LEU A 526 -27.31 19.40 -15.45
N ARG A 527 -27.18 20.70 -15.67
CA ARG A 527 -26.48 21.30 -16.81
C ARG A 527 -25.13 21.85 -16.35
N ASP A 528 -24.09 21.61 -17.15
CA ASP A 528 -22.75 22.15 -16.87
C ASP A 528 -22.69 23.65 -17.14
N GLN A 529 -22.83 24.46 -16.10
CA GLN A 529 -22.78 25.92 -16.16
C GLN A 529 -21.39 26.49 -16.53
N ARG A 530 -20.36 25.65 -16.67
CA ARG A 530 -18.99 26.10 -16.99
C ARG A 530 -18.70 26.15 -18.50
N ARG A 531 -19.61 25.63 -19.33
CA ARG A 531 -19.49 25.63 -20.80
C ARG A 531 -20.62 26.45 -21.37
N GLU A 532 -20.35 27.73 -21.62
CA GLU A 532 -21.34 28.71 -22.13
C GLU A 532 -21.83 28.43 -23.58
N GLU A 533 -21.23 27.47 -24.30
CA GLU A 533 -21.53 27.26 -25.73
C GLU A 533 -22.27 25.96 -26.09
N GLU A 534 -22.43 25.00 -25.18
CA GLU A 534 -23.23 23.80 -25.42
C GLU A 534 -23.99 23.41 -24.16
N ASP A 535 -25.31 23.29 -24.27
CA ASP A 535 -26.26 22.80 -23.24
C ASP A 535 -26.00 21.30 -22.95
N GLN A 536 -24.81 20.96 -22.47
CA GLN A 536 -24.46 19.56 -22.19
C GLN A 536 -24.95 19.15 -20.81
N ILE A 537 -25.75 18.11 -20.79
CA ILE A 537 -26.18 17.45 -19.55
C ILE A 537 -24.97 16.80 -18.88
N VAL A 538 -24.81 17.06 -17.58
CA VAL A 538 -23.76 16.43 -16.77
C VAL A 538 -24.07 14.93 -16.67
N ARG A 539 -23.15 14.09 -17.11
CA ARG A 539 -23.25 12.63 -17.03
C ARG A 539 -22.23 12.04 -16.09
N ALA A 540 -22.65 11.16 -15.24
CA ALA A 540 -21.77 10.40 -14.37
C ALA A 540 -21.95 8.89 -14.62
N PRO A 541 -20.90 8.06 -14.39
CA PRO A 541 -21.06 6.60 -14.44
C PRO A 541 -22.19 6.15 -13.52
N ALA A 542 -23.00 5.19 -13.97
CA ALA A 542 -24.15 4.69 -13.21
C ALA A 542 -23.79 4.22 -11.79
N LYS A 543 -22.59 3.67 -11.60
CA LYS A 543 -22.06 3.33 -10.28
C LYS A 543 -21.93 4.55 -9.35
N HIS A 544 -21.66 5.72 -9.88
CA HIS A 544 -21.56 6.98 -9.11
C HIS A 544 -22.95 7.45 -8.66
N TRP A 545 -23.93 7.24 -9.52
CA TRP A 545 -25.33 7.55 -9.23
C TRP A 545 -25.93 6.63 -8.18
N ALA A 546 -25.69 5.32 -8.29
CA ALA A 546 -26.15 4.36 -7.29
C ALA A 546 -25.65 4.69 -5.87
N THR A 547 -24.54 5.43 -5.74
CA THR A 547 -23.99 5.86 -4.45
C THR A 547 -24.52 7.19 -3.94
N GLN A 548 -25.07 8.04 -4.81
CA GLN A 548 -25.63 9.34 -4.42
C GLN A 548 -27.12 9.25 -4.07
N CYS A 549 -27.83 8.24 -4.58
CA CYS A 549 -29.27 8.06 -4.36
C CYS A 549 -29.61 7.18 -3.13
N ILE A 550 -28.62 6.69 -2.40
CA ILE A 550 -28.74 5.95 -1.15
C ILE A 550 -28.19 6.79 0.01
#